data_0ce6ae1d43d2641a118f229b3caf73f0
#
_entry.id   0ce6ae1d43d2641a118f229b3caf73f0
#
_cell.length_a   1.000
_cell.length_b   1.000
_cell.length_c   1.000
_cell.angle_alpha   90.00
_cell.angle_beta   90.00
_cell.angle_gamma   90.00
#
_symmetry.space_group_name_H-M   'P 1'
#
loop_
_entity.id
_entity.type
_entity.pdbx_description
1 polymer ?
#
loop_
_entity_poly.entity_id
_entity_poly.type
_entity_poly.pdbx_seq_one_letter_code
_entity_poly.pdbx_strand_id
1 'polypeptide(L)'
;AGIAFGNAGCAAVHAMSYPLGGQFHIPHGEANQLMFAAVLRRYQKKDPTGSKLVALEGLLAEVLDVDTPCALDALYTLMDTILARRPLRDYGVTDADVQAFVPNVIETQQRLLKNNYTDLTADDMLAIYRSVL
;
A
#
# COMPACT_ATOMS: atom_id res chain seq x y z
N ALA A 1 13.44 13.01 -5.85
CA ALA A 1 12.10 12.54 -5.46
C ALA A 1 10.99 13.37 -6.10
N GLY A 2 11.01 14.72 -5.98
CA GLY A 2 9.95 15.58 -6.50
C GLY A 2 9.68 15.43 -8.00
N ILE A 3 10.73 15.31 -8.83
CA ILE A 3 10.60 15.09 -10.28
C ILE A 3 9.91 13.74 -10.57
N ALA A 4 10.33 12.68 -9.89
CA ALA A 4 9.73 11.35 -10.05
C ALA A 4 8.25 11.37 -9.64
N PHE A 5 7.94 11.95 -8.48
CA PHE A 5 6.57 12.07 -7.96
C PHE A 5 5.67 12.87 -8.91
N GLY A 6 6.17 14.02 -9.43
CA GLY A 6 5.40 14.86 -10.34
C GLY A 6 5.04 14.17 -11.66
N ASN A 7 5.84 13.21 -12.11
CA ASN A 7 5.60 12.45 -13.35
C ASN A 7 4.83 11.14 -13.13
N ALA A 8 5.16 10.38 -12.08
CA ALA A 8 4.54 9.08 -11.82
C ALA A 8 3.16 9.18 -11.17
N GLY A 9 2.93 10.24 -10.38
CA GLY A 9 1.72 10.40 -9.59
C GLY A 9 1.62 9.40 -8.43
N CYS A 10 0.47 9.41 -7.75
CA CYS A 10 0.11 8.47 -6.71
C CYS A 10 -0.78 7.34 -7.27
N ALA A 11 -0.82 6.21 -6.57
CA ALA A 11 -1.57 5.02 -6.96
C ALA A 11 -2.38 4.45 -5.77
N ALA A 12 -2.57 3.11 -5.72
CA ALA A 12 -3.43 2.44 -4.75
C ALA A 12 -3.12 2.75 -3.28
N VAL A 13 -1.85 2.88 -2.89
CA VAL A 13 -1.49 3.22 -1.49
C VAL A 13 -2.23 4.49 -1.04
N HIS A 14 -2.13 5.56 -1.84
CA HIS A 14 -2.81 6.82 -1.54
C HIS A 14 -4.33 6.70 -1.69
N ALA A 15 -4.81 6.05 -2.76
CA ALA A 15 -6.24 5.87 -2.98
C ALA A 15 -6.91 5.18 -1.80
N MET A 16 -6.27 4.13 -1.26
CA MET A 16 -6.81 3.34 -0.16
C MET A 16 -6.56 3.98 1.23
N SER A 17 -5.62 4.92 1.35
CA SER A 17 -5.40 5.65 2.60
C SER A 17 -6.41 6.77 2.85
N TYR A 18 -7.05 7.32 1.81
CA TYR A 18 -7.97 8.45 1.98
C TYR A 18 -9.18 8.18 2.91
N PRO A 19 -9.89 7.04 2.83
CA PRO A 19 -10.97 6.77 3.78
C PRO A 19 -10.48 6.72 5.23
N LEU A 20 -9.27 6.22 5.46
CA LEU A 20 -8.65 6.15 6.79
C LEU A 20 -8.41 7.54 7.37
N GLY A 21 -7.87 8.45 6.57
CA GLY A 21 -7.68 9.84 6.99
C GLY A 21 -9.00 10.60 7.13
N GLY A 22 -9.91 10.44 6.17
CA GLY A 22 -11.16 11.20 6.11
C GLY A 22 -12.18 10.81 7.18
N GLN A 23 -12.27 9.54 7.55
CA GLN A 23 -13.29 9.04 8.49
C GLN A 23 -12.72 8.75 9.88
N PHE A 24 -11.48 8.30 9.98
CA PHE A 24 -10.86 7.89 11.23
C PHE A 24 -9.74 8.81 11.69
N HIS A 25 -9.54 9.92 10.97
CA HIS A 25 -8.54 10.96 11.29
C HIS A 25 -7.10 10.43 11.45
N ILE A 26 -6.79 9.30 10.80
CA ILE A 26 -5.43 8.76 10.80
C ILE A 26 -4.54 9.73 9.99
N PRO A 27 -3.40 10.19 10.53
CA PRO A 27 -2.50 11.09 9.81
C PRO A 27 -2.08 10.51 8.46
N HIS A 28 -2.02 11.34 7.41
CA HIS A 28 -1.83 10.88 6.03
C HIS A 28 -0.59 9.99 5.84
N GLY A 29 0.55 10.36 6.45
CA GLY A 29 1.76 9.54 6.38
C GLY A 29 1.59 8.17 7.03
N GLU A 30 0.92 8.10 8.18
CA GLU A 30 0.61 6.87 8.90
C GLU A 30 -0.38 6.00 8.11
N ALA A 31 -1.44 6.58 7.57
CA ALA A 31 -2.40 5.87 6.73
C ALA A 31 -1.73 5.27 5.47
N ASN A 32 -0.81 6.01 4.83
CA ASN A 32 -0.03 5.50 3.71
C ASN A 32 0.90 4.35 4.13
N GLN A 33 1.56 4.45 5.28
CA GLN A 33 2.42 3.38 5.79
C GLN A 33 1.62 2.10 6.06
N LEU A 34 0.43 2.20 6.66
CA LEU A 34 -0.45 1.05 6.89
C LEU A 34 -0.81 0.32 5.59
N MET A 35 -1.09 1.07 4.52
CA MET A 35 -1.45 0.49 3.23
C MET A 35 -0.25 0.00 2.41
N PHE A 36 0.95 0.57 2.61
CA PHE A 36 2.10 0.38 1.72
C PHE A 36 2.49 -1.09 1.54
N ALA A 37 2.80 -1.78 2.64
CA ALA A 37 3.23 -3.17 2.60
C ALA A 37 2.12 -4.10 2.05
N ALA A 38 0.86 -3.88 2.46
CA ALA A 38 -0.27 -4.69 2.03
C ALA A 38 -0.54 -4.58 0.52
N VAL A 39 -0.45 -3.36 -0.04
CA VAL A 39 -0.58 -3.12 -1.48
C VAL A 39 0.56 -3.75 -2.26
N LEU A 40 1.82 -3.57 -1.85
CA LEU A 40 2.97 -4.16 -2.55
C LEU A 40 2.94 -5.69 -2.50
N ARG A 41 2.61 -6.30 -1.37
CA ARG A 41 2.42 -7.76 -1.27
C ARG A 41 1.31 -8.26 -2.19
N ARG A 42 0.25 -7.47 -2.38
CA ARG A 42 -0.80 -7.81 -3.35
C ARG A 42 -0.29 -7.76 -4.77
N TYR A 43 0.51 -6.75 -5.13
CA TYR A 43 1.16 -6.67 -6.44
C TYR A 43 2.09 -7.85 -6.70
N GLN A 44 2.95 -8.23 -5.74
CA GLN A 44 3.79 -9.42 -5.85
C GLN A 44 2.99 -10.69 -6.09
N LYS A 45 1.85 -10.85 -5.38
CA LYS A 45 0.98 -12.02 -5.55
C LYS A 45 0.33 -12.06 -6.93
N LYS A 46 0.01 -10.91 -7.52
CA LYS A 46 -0.62 -10.81 -8.86
C LYS A 46 0.37 -10.94 -9.99
N ASP A 47 1.58 -10.46 -9.82
CA ASP A 47 2.64 -10.47 -10.84
C ASP A 47 4.01 -10.72 -10.19
N PRO A 48 4.28 -11.98 -9.79
CA PRO A 48 5.50 -12.31 -9.04
C PRO A 48 6.79 -12.20 -9.86
N THR A 49 6.68 -12.16 -11.18
CA THR A 49 7.82 -12.09 -12.12
C THR A 49 7.90 -10.75 -12.84
N GLY A 50 7.06 -9.80 -12.47
CA GLY A 50 6.99 -8.50 -13.11
C GLY A 50 8.28 -7.70 -13.02
N SER A 51 8.80 -7.29 -14.16
CA SER A 51 10.13 -6.67 -14.27
C SER A 51 10.35 -5.46 -13.37
N LYS A 52 9.31 -4.66 -13.13
CA LYS A 52 9.41 -3.47 -12.25
C LYS A 52 9.54 -3.83 -10.77
N LEU A 53 8.83 -4.86 -10.30
CA LEU A 53 8.96 -5.35 -8.92
C LEU A 53 10.32 -6.03 -8.72
N VAL A 54 10.73 -6.88 -9.65
CA VAL A 54 12.05 -7.53 -9.63
C VAL A 54 13.16 -6.48 -9.59
N ALA A 55 13.07 -5.43 -10.41
CA ALA A 55 14.04 -4.33 -10.40
C ALA A 55 14.03 -3.56 -9.07
N LEU A 56 12.84 -3.32 -8.47
CA LEU A 56 12.71 -2.69 -7.16
C LEU A 56 13.34 -3.55 -6.06
N GLU A 57 13.06 -4.85 -6.05
CA GLU A 57 13.64 -5.79 -5.09
C GLU A 57 15.17 -5.84 -5.20
N GLY A 58 15.72 -5.87 -6.42
CA GLY A 58 17.16 -5.81 -6.64
C GLY A 58 17.81 -4.53 -6.11
N LEU A 59 17.19 -3.37 -6.37
CA LEU A 59 17.68 -2.09 -5.85
C LEU A 59 17.60 -2.04 -4.31
N LEU A 60 16.52 -2.52 -3.73
CA LEU A 60 16.36 -2.55 -2.27
C LEU A 60 17.35 -3.51 -1.62
N ALA A 61 17.62 -4.65 -2.23
CA ALA A 61 18.61 -5.62 -1.77
C ALA A 61 20.01 -4.98 -1.68
N GLU A 62 20.40 -4.23 -2.71
CA GLU A 62 21.67 -3.49 -2.74
C GLU A 62 21.73 -2.42 -1.65
N VAL A 63 20.68 -1.59 -1.53
CA VAL A 63 20.65 -0.46 -0.57
C VAL A 63 20.57 -0.93 0.89
N LEU A 64 19.86 -2.02 1.15
CA LEU A 64 19.63 -2.55 2.50
C LEU A 64 20.64 -3.63 2.91
N ASP A 65 21.55 -4.00 2.00
CA ASP A 65 22.57 -5.06 2.20
C ASP A 65 21.94 -6.38 2.66
N VAL A 66 20.96 -6.85 1.87
CA VAL A 66 20.25 -8.12 2.11
C VAL A 66 20.09 -8.91 0.82
N ASP A 67 19.77 -10.20 0.93
CA ASP A 67 19.42 -11.02 -0.25
C ASP A 67 18.11 -10.52 -0.90
N THR A 68 18.05 -10.54 -2.24
CA THR A 68 16.91 -10.05 -3.02
C THR A 68 15.56 -10.60 -2.53
N PRO A 69 15.38 -11.89 -2.23
CA PRO A 69 14.09 -12.39 -1.72
C PRO A 69 13.66 -11.77 -0.37
N CYS A 70 14.60 -11.21 0.39
CA CYS A 70 14.37 -10.59 1.69
C CYS A 70 14.15 -9.06 1.60
N ALA A 71 14.37 -8.46 0.44
CA ALA A 71 14.50 -7.01 0.30
C ALA A 71 13.23 -6.24 0.71
N LEU A 72 12.04 -6.69 0.31
CA LEU A 72 10.80 -6.03 0.70
C LEU A 72 10.46 -6.23 2.19
N ASP A 73 10.74 -7.40 2.75
CA ASP A 73 10.53 -7.63 4.18
C ASP A 73 11.51 -6.80 5.03
N ALA A 74 12.75 -6.63 4.58
CA ALA A 74 13.72 -5.73 5.20
C ALA A 74 13.25 -4.27 5.15
N LEU A 75 12.71 -3.81 4.02
CA LEU A 75 12.11 -2.48 3.91
C LEU A 75 10.94 -2.31 4.89
N TYR A 76 10.04 -3.29 4.98
CA TYR A 76 8.91 -3.21 5.91
C TYR A 76 9.37 -3.17 7.36
N THR A 77 10.38 -3.96 7.71
CA THR A 77 11.01 -3.93 9.04
C THR A 77 11.61 -2.57 9.34
N LEU A 78 12.35 -1.98 8.40
CA LEU A 78 12.90 -0.64 8.54
C LEU A 78 11.79 0.41 8.76
N MET A 79 10.72 0.35 7.98
CA MET A 79 9.58 1.26 8.15
C MET A 79 8.94 1.13 9.52
N ASP A 80 8.83 -0.09 10.06
CA ASP A 80 8.26 -0.35 11.39
C ASP A 80 9.17 0.14 12.54
N THR A 81 10.49 0.26 12.32
CA THR A 81 11.38 0.89 13.30
C THR A 81 11.18 2.40 13.37
N ILE A 82 10.76 3.03 12.28
CA ILE A 82 10.50 4.48 12.20
C ILE A 82 9.12 4.80 12.78
N LEU A 83 8.12 4.04 12.38
CA LEU A 83 6.73 4.17 12.84
C LEU A 83 6.09 2.78 12.90
N ALA A 84 5.93 2.25 14.11
CA ALA A 84 5.31 0.94 14.31
C ALA A 84 3.87 0.92 13.80
N ARG A 85 3.56 -0.03 12.91
CA ARG A 85 2.20 -0.21 12.41
C ARG A 85 1.31 -0.81 13.49
N ARG A 86 0.11 -0.27 13.62
CA ARG A 86 -0.95 -0.81 14.46
C ARG A 86 -2.08 -1.33 13.57
N PRO A 87 -2.80 -2.41 13.93
CA PRO A 87 -3.95 -2.86 13.16
C PRO A 87 -5.00 -1.77 13.07
N LEU A 88 -5.75 -1.72 11.97
CA LEU A 88 -6.79 -0.71 11.75
C LEU A 88 -7.86 -0.72 12.86
N ARG A 89 -8.07 -1.85 13.52
CA ARG A 89 -8.97 -1.96 14.69
C ARG A 89 -8.60 -1.04 15.84
N ASP A 90 -7.31 -0.77 16.02
CA ASP A 90 -6.84 0.14 17.08
C ASP A 90 -7.27 1.59 16.85
N TYR A 91 -7.63 1.93 15.61
CA TYR A 91 -8.20 3.22 15.22
C TYR A 91 -9.74 3.21 15.19
N GLY A 92 -10.36 2.09 15.57
CA GLY A 92 -11.81 1.94 15.58
C GLY A 92 -12.41 1.47 14.24
N VAL A 93 -11.59 1.11 13.26
CA VAL A 93 -12.06 0.59 11.96
C VAL A 93 -12.60 -0.83 12.13
N THR A 94 -13.75 -1.10 11.54
CA THR A 94 -14.42 -2.41 11.56
C THR A 94 -14.41 -3.08 10.18
N ASP A 95 -14.79 -4.37 10.10
CA ASP A 95 -14.96 -5.05 8.82
C ASP A 95 -16.09 -4.43 7.97
N ALA A 96 -17.12 -3.87 8.60
CA ALA A 96 -18.17 -3.15 7.88
C ALA A 96 -17.63 -1.87 7.21
N ASP A 97 -16.75 -1.14 7.90
CA ASP A 97 -16.11 0.06 7.33
C ASP A 97 -15.24 -0.30 6.13
N VAL A 98 -14.39 -1.34 6.23
CA VAL A 98 -13.53 -1.73 5.09
C VAL A 98 -14.34 -2.24 3.90
N GLN A 99 -15.50 -2.87 4.12
CA GLN A 99 -16.42 -3.21 3.04
C GLN A 99 -17.00 -1.95 2.37
N ALA A 100 -17.30 -0.90 3.13
CA ALA A 100 -17.80 0.37 2.61
C ALA A 100 -16.71 1.20 1.91
N PHE A 101 -15.45 1.09 2.33
CA PHE A 101 -14.33 1.81 1.69
C PHE A 101 -14.11 1.40 0.25
N VAL A 102 -14.24 0.11 -0.07
CA VAL A 102 -13.92 -0.42 -1.41
C VAL A 102 -14.73 0.26 -2.52
N PRO A 103 -16.07 0.27 -2.51
CA PRO A 103 -16.83 0.97 -3.54
C PRO A 103 -16.54 2.48 -3.56
N ASN A 104 -16.36 3.11 -2.40
CA ASN A 104 -16.02 4.53 -2.33
C ASN A 104 -14.67 4.84 -3.00
N VAL A 105 -13.63 4.04 -2.74
CA VAL A 105 -12.31 4.20 -3.38
C VAL A 105 -12.41 3.99 -4.89
N ILE A 106 -13.13 2.98 -5.34
CA ILE A 106 -13.31 2.70 -6.78
C ILE A 106 -14.02 3.88 -7.46
N GLU A 107 -15.06 4.43 -6.85
CA GLU A 107 -15.83 5.54 -7.43
C GLU A 107 -15.05 6.86 -7.43
N THR A 108 -14.42 7.19 -6.31
CA THR A 108 -13.86 8.54 -6.10
C THR A 108 -12.38 8.67 -6.45
N GLN A 109 -11.61 7.56 -6.50
CA GLN A 109 -10.16 7.59 -6.66
C GLN A 109 -9.65 7.01 -8.00
N GLN A 110 -10.49 6.98 -9.03
CA GLN A 110 -10.12 6.44 -10.35
C GLN A 110 -8.86 7.10 -10.94
N ARG A 111 -8.66 8.39 -10.68
CA ARG A 111 -7.47 9.13 -11.13
C ARG A 111 -6.18 8.53 -10.55
N LEU A 112 -6.21 8.03 -9.33
CA LEU A 112 -5.07 7.39 -8.68
C LEU A 112 -4.96 5.92 -9.08
N LEU A 113 -6.07 5.22 -9.13
CA LEU A 113 -6.10 3.78 -9.45
C LEU A 113 -5.58 3.48 -10.87
N LYS A 114 -5.78 4.38 -11.84
CA LYS A 114 -5.22 4.21 -13.19
C LYS A 114 -3.68 4.22 -13.25
N ASN A 115 -3.02 4.70 -12.20
CA ASN A 115 -1.55 4.70 -12.09
C ASN A 115 -1.01 3.42 -11.41
N ASN A 116 -1.89 2.47 -11.07
CA ASN A 116 -1.47 1.24 -10.41
C ASN A 116 -0.48 0.44 -11.26
N TYR A 117 0.43 -0.25 -10.59
CA TYR A 117 1.34 -1.18 -11.23
C TYR A 117 0.60 -2.33 -11.93
N THR A 118 -0.40 -2.89 -11.28
CA THR A 118 -1.37 -3.82 -11.85
C THR A 118 -2.78 -3.42 -11.41
N ASP A 119 -3.80 -3.80 -12.19
CA ASP A 119 -5.19 -3.54 -11.82
C ASP A 119 -5.55 -4.26 -10.51
N LEU A 120 -6.21 -3.54 -9.61
CA LEU A 120 -6.77 -4.09 -8.38
C LEU A 120 -8.28 -4.19 -8.50
N THR A 121 -8.81 -5.40 -8.33
CA THR A 121 -10.26 -5.62 -8.26
C THR A 121 -10.81 -5.19 -6.90
N ALA A 122 -12.14 -5.12 -6.76
CA ALA A 122 -12.79 -4.89 -5.47
C ALA A 122 -12.38 -5.93 -4.42
N ASP A 123 -12.27 -7.21 -4.81
CA ASP A 123 -11.83 -8.29 -3.93
C ASP A 123 -10.36 -8.12 -3.52
N ASP A 124 -9.50 -7.63 -4.43
CA ASP A 124 -8.11 -7.31 -4.12
C ASP A 124 -8.04 -6.23 -3.04
N MET A 125 -8.78 -5.14 -3.20
CA MET A 125 -8.82 -4.03 -2.25
C MET A 125 -9.38 -4.45 -0.89
N LEU A 126 -10.45 -5.24 -0.89
CA LEU A 126 -11.02 -5.79 0.34
C LEU A 126 -10.01 -6.69 1.08
N ALA A 127 -9.31 -7.56 0.35
CA ALA A 127 -8.27 -8.41 0.91
C ALA A 127 -7.09 -7.60 1.47
N ILE A 128 -6.71 -6.51 0.80
CA ILE A 128 -5.67 -5.58 1.29
C ILE A 128 -6.10 -4.97 2.63
N TYR A 129 -7.29 -4.37 2.72
CA TYR A 129 -7.78 -3.77 3.97
C TYR A 129 -7.87 -4.80 5.11
N ARG A 130 -8.42 -5.99 4.82
CA ARG A 130 -8.54 -7.06 5.82
C ARG A 130 -7.21 -7.57 6.32
N SER A 131 -6.15 -7.50 5.52
CA SER A 131 -4.81 -7.93 5.92
C SER A 131 -4.16 -7.02 6.95
N VAL A 132 -4.69 -5.82 7.14
CA VAL A 132 -4.21 -4.82 8.11
C VAL A 132 -5.28 -4.44 9.15
N LEU A 133 -6.45 -5.12 9.12
CA LEU A 133 -7.54 -4.97 10.08
C LEU A 133 -7.24 -5.76 11.35
#